data_bdc01f134939247e17cfba0e3b371eb1
#
_entry.id   bdc01f134939247e17cfba0e3b371eb1
#
_cell.length_a   1.000
_cell.length_b   1.000
_cell.length_c   1.000
_cell.angle_alpha   90.00
_cell.angle_beta   90.00
_cell.angle_gamma   90.00
#
_symmetry.space_group_name_H-M   'P 1'
#
loop_
_entity.id
_entity.type
_entity.pdbx_description
1 polymer ?
#
loop_
_entity_poly.entity_id
_entity_poly.type
_entity_poly.pdbx_seq_one_letter_code
_entity_poly.pdbx_strand_id
1 'polypeptide(L)'
;MSARYLLLMAFCGFLTACDTQSITLPTSDKLNEDQVSAIAERIETRYQDLSRDLREQMLATVVRSLDDMVFIEGGEFEMGDFGTLCEYDPANMGTWPYGQEPERLCPITPERHDDFLHQVQLSNYYLSRYQARLGDFDLFRTSLGLPLFDAEHRDRDDLQSYFNPDNPAPTKTWQEAKDYCKWLGQLSGYPVDLPTEAQWEYAARSRGQYIQYPTDNGNLDQGRNILYDNETAIRPIGLFPPNPLGLYDMTGNATDWVNDWYAEDYYSVSPIQDPQGPEEGTQKVRRGADYGETQWMGADTVRRWNSDPEASEYFLGVSLRCAIQSDLRAQARSHPSPL
;
A
#
# COMPACT_ATOMS: atom_id res chain seq x y z
N MET A 1 12.61 36.26 -80.10
CA MET A 1 13.45 35.32 -79.29
C MET A 1 12.93 35.35 -77.88
N SER A 2 12.07 34.37 -77.55
CA SER A 2 11.46 34.30 -76.19
C SER A 2 12.07 33.17 -75.43
N ALA A 3 12.76 33.50 -74.33
CA ALA A 3 13.29 32.53 -73.37
C ALA A 3 12.23 32.19 -72.36
N ARG A 4 11.81 30.94 -72.32
CA ARG A 4 10.92 30.37 -71.24
C ARG A 4 11.79 29.88 -70.10
N TYR A 5 11.64 30.48 -68.90
CA TYR A 5 12.21 29.95 -67.67
C TYR A 5 11.26 28.90 -67.06
N LEU A 6 11.77 27.67 -66.92
CA LEU A 6 11.10 26.58 -66.20
C LEU A 6 11.46 26.73 -64.73
N LEU A 7 10.47 26.99 -63.88
CA LEU A 7 10.61 26.98 -62.42
C LEU A 7 10.41 25.55 -61.93
N LEU A 8 11.48 24.88 -61.46
CA LEU A 8 11.41 23.62 -60.72
C LEU A 8 11.06 23.94 -59.27
N MET A 9 9.83 23.59 -58.83
CA MET A 9 9.48 23.56 -57.41
C MET A 9 10.00 22.25 -56.82
N ALA A 10 11.01 22.38 -55.99
CA ALA A 10 11.43 21.28 -55.12
C ALA A 10 10.44 21.13 -53.95
N PHE A 11 9.65 20.08 -53.97
CA PHE A 11 8.83 19.66 -52.82
C PHE A 11 9.74 19.03 -51.78
N CYS A 12 10.12 19.79 -50.74
CA CYS A 12 10.79 19.25 -49.55
C CYS A 12 9.73 18.55 -48.69
N GLY A 13 9.57 17.24 -48.90
CA GLY A 13 8.77 16.42 -47.99
C GLY A 13 9.44 16.33 -46.63
N PHE A 14 8.90 17.00 -45.63
CA PHE A 14 9.25 16.71 -44.25
C PHE A 14 8.70 15.33 -43.90
N LEU A 15 9.54 14.32 -44.01
CA LEU A 15 9.33 13.05 -43.33
C LEU A 15 9.53 13.32 -41.84
N THR A 16 8.44 13.53 -41.10
CA THR A 16 8.47 13.35 -39.66
C THR A 16 8.80 11.88 -39.43
N ALA A 17 10.04 11.61 -39.10
CA ALA A 17 10.44 10.32 -38.56
C ALA A 17 9.63 10.14 -37.25
N CYS A 18 8.59 9.29 -37.29
CA CYS A 18 8.04 8.73 -36.08
C CYS A 18 9.22 8.02 -35.35
N ASP A 19 9.58 8.51 -34.21
CA ASP A 19 10.59 7.89 -33.37
C ASP A 19 9.99 6.54 -32.85
N THR A 20 10.20 5.48 -33.63
CA THR A 20 9.74 4.12 -33.34
C THR A 20 10.70 3.36 -32.43
N GLN A 21 11.49 4.07 -31.63
CA GLN A 21 12.31 3.38 -30.65
C GLN A 21 11.41 2.80 -29.57
N SER A 22 11.45 1.48 -29.42
CA SER A 22 10.79 0.76 -28.31
C SER A 22 11.25 1.30 -26.96
N ILE A 23 10.37 1.23 -25.94
CA ILE A 23 10.72 1.63 -24.58
C ILE A 23 11.86 0.75 -24.05
N THR A 24 12.72 1.34 -23.21
CA THR A 24 13.83 0.62 -22.57
C THR A 24 13.31 -0.28 -21.46
N LEU A 25 13.65 -1.57 -21.52
CA LEU A 25 13.22 -2.52 -20.49
C LEU A 25 14.10 -2.40 -19.23
N PRO A 26 13.52 -2.16 -18.05
CA PRO A 26 14.26 -2.22 -16.80
C PRO A 26 14.59 -3.67 -16.43
N THR A 27 15.63 -3.84 -15.63
CA THR A 27 15.93 -5.11 -14.98
C THR A 27 14.98 -5.36 -13.81
N SER A 28 14.69 -6.62 -13.51
CA SER A 28 13.88 -7.05 -12.38
C SER A 28 14.56 -8.18 -11.62
N ASP A 29 14.37 -8.23 -10.31
CA ASP A 29 14.87 -9.32 -9.47
C ASP A 29 13.93 -10.54 -9.46
N LYS A 30 12.66 -10.35 -9.87
CA LYS A 30 11.61 -11.38 -9.80
C LYS A 30 10.99 -11.76 -11.12
N LEU A 31 11.01 -10.84 -12.09
CA LEU A 31 10.42 -11.04 -13.41
C LEU A 31 11.50 -11.40 -14.42
N ASN A 32 11.20 -12.31 -15.31
CA ASN A 32 12.04 -12.54 -16.48
C ASN A 32 11.78 -11.48 -17.58
N GLU A 33 12.63 -11.47 -18.61
CA GLU A 33 12.57 -10.49 -19.70
C GLU A 33 11.23 -10.55 -20.47
N ASP A 34 10.67 -11.74 -20.68
CA ASP A 34 9.38 -11.90 -21.36
C ASP A 34 8.23 -11.27 -20.57
N GLN A 35 8.24 -11.41 -19.23
CA GLN A 35 7.24 -10.80 -18.36
C GLN A 35 7.36 -9.28 -18.36
N VAL A 36 8.57 -8.73 -18.31
CA VAL A 36 8.82 -7.28 -18.40
C VAL A 36 8.38 -6.76 -19.77
N SER A 37 8.70 -7.48 -20.85
CA SER A 37 8.27 -7.15 -22.21
C SER A 37 6.74 -7.15 -22.36
N ALA A 38 6.05 -8.11 -21.76
CA ALA A 38 4.59 -8.15 -21.78
C ALA A 38 3.95 -6.98 -21.02
N ILE A 39 4.57 -6.49 -19.94
CA ILE A 39 4.15 -5.28 -19.23
C ILE A 39 4.35 -4.05 -20.14
N ALA A 40 5.51 -3.95 -20.77
CA ALA A 40 5.85 -2.88 -21.70
C ALA A 40 4.81 -2.79 -22.84
N GLU A 41 4.47 -3.93 -23.46
CA GLU A 41 3.48 -4.01 -24.54
C GLU A 41 2.08 -3.52 -24.09
N ARG A 42 1.65 -3.89 -22.87
CA ARG A 42 0.38 -3.40 -22.31
C ARG A 42 0.39 -1.89 -22.12
N ILE A 43 1.49 -1.33 -21.62
CA ILE A 43 1.66 0.11 -21.44
C ILE A 43 1.66 0.82 -22.80
N GLU A 44 2.42 0.34 -23.77
CA GLU A 44 2.46 0.91 -25.11
C GLU A 44 1.09 0.87 -25.80
N THR A 45 0.37 -0.24 -25.67
CA THR A 45 -0.97 -0.38 -26.24
C THR A 45 -2.00 0.55 -25.61
N ARG A 46 -1.94 0.69 -24.28
CA ARG A 46 -2.96 1.44 -23.52
C ARG A 46 -2.71 2.95 -23.50
N TYR A 47 -1.46 3.38 -23.60
CA TYR A 47 -1.03 4.76 -23.41
C TYR A 47 -0.25 5.30 -24.61
N GLN A 48 -0.76 5.02 -25.81
CA GLN A 48 -0.12 5.43 -27.09
C GLN A 48 0.06 6.94 -27.21
N ASP A 49 -0.84 7.72 -26.61
CA ASP A 49 -0.86 9.19 -26.67
C ASP A 49 0.10 9.84 -25.64
N LEU A 50 0.63 9.07 -24.69
CA LEU A 50 1.59 9.56 -23.72
C LEU A 50 3.01 9.57 -24.30
N SER A 51 3.86 10.47 -23.79
CA SER A 51 5.26 10.52 -24.18
C SER A 51 5.96 9.20 -23.86
N ARG A 52 7.00 8.90 -24.64
CA ARG A 52 7.85 7.72 -24.39
C ARG A 52 8.41 7.73 -22.97
N ASP A 53 8.90 8.87 -22.51
CA ASP A 53 9.50 9.06 -21.20
C ASP A 53 8.52 8.70 -20.07
N LEU A 54 7.27 9.12 -20.20
CA LEU A 54 6.21 8.79 -19.23
C LEU A 54 5.89 7.29 -19.24
N ARG A 55 5.85 6.65 -20.39
CA ARG A 55 5.65 5.19 -20.50
C ARG A 55 6.82 4.39 -19.91
N GLU A 56 8.07 4.86 -20.10
CA GLU A 56 9.25 4.25 -19.46
C GLU A 56 9.21 4.38 -17.94
N GLN A 57 8.80 5.53 -17.41
CA GLN A 57 8.58 5.71 -15.96
C GLN A 57 7.48 4.79 -15.43
N MET A 58 6.37 4.65 -16.15
CA MET A 58 5.29 3.70 -15.77
C MET A 58 5.79 2.27 -15.74
N LEU A 59 6.57 1.84 -16.75
CA LEU A 59 7.14 0.50 -16.78
C LEU A 59 8.10 0.27 -15.59
N ALA A 60 8.98 1.21 -15.33
CA ALA A 60 9.90 1.13 -14.19
C ALA A 60 9.15 1.05 -12.84
N THR A 61 8.08 1.83 -12.69
CA THR A 61 7.24 1.81 -11.49
C THR A 61 6.52 0.47 -11.32
N VAL A 62 5.91 -0.08 -12.36
CA VAL A 62 5.22 -1.38 -12.28
C VAL A 62 6.20 -2.50 -11.95
N VAL A 63 7.36 -2.55 -12.63
CA VAL A 63 8.38 -3.57 -12.38
C VAL A 63 8.90 -3.48 -10.94
N ARG A 64 9.27 -2.29 -10.47
CA ARG A 64 9.71 -2.07 -9.08
C ARG A 64 8.62 -2.48 -8.08
N SER A 65 7.36 -2.11 -8.33
CA SER A 65 6.25 -2.49 -7.44
C SER A 65 6.08 -4.01 -7.31
N LEU A 66 6.34 -4.77 -8.39
CA LEU A 66 6.32 -6.23 -8.37
C LEU A 66 7.55 -6.81 -7.67
N ASP A 67 8.73 -6.21 -7.85
CA ASP A 67 9.95 -6.60 -7.13
C ASP A 67 9.83 -6.35 -5.62
N ASP A 68 9.07 -5.33 -5.22
CA ASP A 68 8.80 -5.03 -3.82
C ASP A 68 7.68 -5.89 -3.19
N MET A 69 7.03 -6.78 -3.93
CA MET A 69 6.02 -7.69 -3.38
C MET A 69 6.67 -8.77 -2.51
N VAL A 70 6.24 -8.90 -1.27
CA VAL A 70 6.65 -9.94 -0.33
C VAL A 70 5.67 -11.10 -0.39
N PHE A 71 6.16 -12.32 -0.64
CA PHE A 71 5.33 -13.52 -0.56
C PHE A 71 5.01 -13.84 0.89
N ILE A 72 3.72 -14.02 1.19
CA ILE A 72 3.23 -14.43 2.50
C ILE A 72 2.54 -15.77 2.35
N GLU A 73 3.16 -16.78 2.93
CA GLU A 73 2.54 -18.09 3.03
C GLU A 73 1.34 -18.00 3.97
N GLY A 74 0.18 -18.38 3.47
CA GLY A 74 -1.05 -18.40 4.25
C GLY A 74 -1.00 -19.36 5.42
N GLY A 75 -2.03 -19.36 6.23
CA GLY A 75 -2.13 -20.21 7.42
C GLY A 75 -3.28 -19.77 8.30
N GLU A 76 -3.40 -20.44 9.44
CA GLU A 76 -4.42 -20.17 10.45
C GLU A 76 -3.89 -19.24 11.53
N PHE A 77 -4.72 -18.34 12.01
CA PHE A 77 -4.43 -17.50 13.18
C PHE A 77 -5.71 -17.06 13.88
N GLU A 78 -5.57 -16.62 15.11
CA GLU A 78 -6.64 -15.95 15.84
C GLU A 78 -6.54 -14.45 15.59
N MET A 79 -7.50 -13.91 14.86
CA MET A 79 -7.62 -12.47 14.54
C MET A 79 -8.40 -11.75 15.63
N GLY A 80 -7.96 -10.54 15.96
CA GLY A 80 -8.56 -9.70 16.99
C GLY A 80 -7.63 -9.46 18.17
N ASP A 81 -8.13 -8.80 19.23
CA ASP A 81 -7.37 -8.45 20.42
C ASP A 81 -7.10 -9.71 21.27
N PHE A 82 -5.88 -10.21 21.16
CA PHE A 82 -5.42 -11.39 21.90
C PHE A 82 -4.96 -11.08 23.34
N GLY A 83 -4.99 -9.80 23.75
CA GLY A 83 -4.61 -9.34 25.06
C GLY A 83 -3.10 -9.28 25.33
N THR A 84 -2.75 -8.50 26.33
CA THR A 84 -1.38 -8.38 26.86
C THR A 84 -1.38 -8.55 28.39
N LEU A 85 -0.22 -8.78 28.97
CA LEU A 85 -0.13 -8.85 30.43
C LEU A 85 -0.52 -7.51 31.06
N CYS A 86 -1.45 -7.54 32.03
CA CYS A 86 -1.83 -6.34 32.74
C CYS A 86 -0.66 -5.82 33.57
N GLU A 87 -0.34 -4.54 33.45
CA GLU A 87 0.56 -3.89 34.38
C GLU A 87 -0.13 -3.74 35.75
N TYR A 88 0.38 -4.42 36.75
CA TYR A 88 -0.16 -4.35 38.11
C TYR A 88 0.54 -3.23 38.89
N ASP A 89 -0.19 -2.12 39.13
CA ASP A 89 0.25 -1.10 40.08
C ASP A 89 -0.74 -1.01 41.26
N PRO A 90 -0.40 -1.56 42.42
CA PRO A 90 -1.26 -1.53 43.62
C PRO A 90 -1.59 -0.11 44.08
N ALA A 91 -0.74 0.88 43.75
CA ALA A 91 -0.94 2.29 44.15
C ALA A 91 -1.88 3.04 43.18
N ASN A 92 -2.23 2.45 42.05
CA ASN A 92 -2.92 3.14 40.96
C ASN A 92 -4.16 2.38 40.48
N MET A 93 -4.97 1.94 41.41
CA MET A 93 -6.17 1.12 41.23
C MET A 93 -7.27 1.78 40.31
N GLY A 94 -7.10 3.00 39.88
CA GLY A 94 -8.09 3.74 39.10
C GLY A 94 -7.64 4.10 37.68
N THR A 95 -6.45 3.67 37.24
CA THR A 95 -5.94 3.94 35.90
C THR A 95 -5.88 2.68 35.05
N TRP A 96 -5.97 2.85 33.78
CA TRP A 96 -5.82 1.78 32.77
C TRP A 96 -4.35 1.35 32.62
N PRO A 97 -4.04 0.03 32.52
CA PRO A 97 -4.94 -1.10 32.81
C PRO A 97 -5.24 -1.20 34.31
N TYR A 98 -6.49 -1.35 34.67
CA TYR A 98 -6.92 -1.39 36.07
C TYR A 98 -6.16 -2.47 36.85
N GLY A 99 -5.58 -2.14 37.98
CA GLY A 99 -4.81 -3.01 38.91
C GLY A 99 -5.40 -4.40 39.06
N GLN A 100 -5.18 -5.24 38.09
CA GLN A 100 -5.69 -6.58 37.95
C GLN A 100 -4.60 -7.57 38.35
N GLU A 101 -5.01 -8.77 38.64
CA GLU A 101 -4.07 -9.83 38.99
C GLU A 101 -3.03 -10.01 37.88
N PRO A 102 -1.72 -10.17 38.22
CA PRO A 102 -0.62 -10.22 37.25
C PRO A 102 -0.72 -11.33 36.19
N GLU A 103 -1.60 -12.30 36.40
CA GLU A 103 -1.79 -13.45 35.49
C GLU A 103 -2.95 -13.24 34.50
N ARG A 104 -3.68 -12.12 34.60
CA ARG A 104 -4.80 -11.84 33.73
C ARG A 104 -4.34 -11.02 32.53
N LEU A 105 -4.83 -11.39 31.34
CA LEU A 105 -4.66 -10.58 30.15
C LEU A 105 -5.62 -9.38 30.17
N CYS A 106 -5.09 -8.21 29.85
CA CYS A 106 -5.84 -7.00 29.58
C CYS A 106 -5.98 -6.82 28.07
N PRO A 107 -7.06 -6.22 27.57
CA PRO A 107 -7.12 -5.83 26.16
C PRO A 107 -5.94 -4.95 25.77
N ILE A 108 -5.45 -5.13 24.54
CA ILE A 108 -4.37 -4.29 23.96
C ILE A 108 -4.94 -2.90 23.64
N THR A 109 -6.19 -2.86 23.18
CA THR A 109 -6.88 -1.62 22.87
C THR A 109 -8.05 -1.36 23.83
N PRO A 110 -8.49 -0.10 24.02
CA PRO A 110 -9.69 0.21 24.77
C PRO A 110 -11.00 -0.02 23.95
N GLU A 111 -10.86 -0.38 22.69
CA GLU A 111 -11.98 -0.55 21.76
C GLU A 111 -12.61 -1.94 21.95
N ARG A 112 -13.92 -2.06 21.68
CA ARG A 112 -14.61 -3.34 21.82
C ARG A 112 -14.84 -4.08 20.50
N HIS A 113 -14.68 -3.38 19.39
CA HIS A 113 -14.93 -3.92 18.07
C HIS A 113 -13.77 -4.81 17.54
N ASP A 114 -12.66 -4.88 18.25
CA ASP A 114 -11.53 -5.77 18.01
C ASP A 114 -11.37 -6.86 19.09
N ASP A 115 -12.17 -6.81 20.18
CA ASP A 115 -12.10 -7.77 21.30
C ASP A 115 -12.48 -9.21 20.94
N PHE A 116 -13.30 -9.41 19.88
CA PHE A 116 -13.77 -10.74 19.51
C PHE A 116 -12.70 -11.54 18.78
N LEU A 117 -11.95 -12.34 19.56
CA LEU A 117 -10.93 -13.22 18.99
C LEU A 117 -11.59 -14.36 18.20
N HIS A 118 -11.24 -14.55 16.93
CA HIS A 118 -11.84 -15.53 16.06
C HIS A 118 -10.83 -16.18 15.12
N GLN A 119 -11.10 -17.42 14.73
CA GLN A 119 -10.24 -18.16 13.82
C GLN A 119 -10.37 -17.65 12.39
N VAL A 120 -9.22 -17.40 11.76
CA VAL A 120 -9.09 -17.05 10.35
C VAL A 120 -8.08 -17.96 9.70
N GLN A 121 -8.38 -18.42 8.49
CA GLN A 121 -7.47 -19.14 7.61
C GLN A 121 -7.28 -18.38 6.32
N LEU A 122 -6.05 -18.02 5.99
CA LEU A 122 -5.69 -17.29 4.79
C LEU A 122 -5.02 -18.19 3.76
N SER A 123 -5.38 -18.00 2.51
CA SER A 123 -4.64 -18.47 1.35
C SER A 123 -3.31 -17.71 1.19
N ASN A 124 -2.39 -18.25 0.35
CA ASN A 124 -1.15 -17.54 0.01
C ASN A 124 -1.45 -16.24 -0.74
N TYR A 125 -0.70 -15.19 -0.45
CA TYR A 125 -0.80 -13.90 -1.14
C TYR A 125 0.54 -13.18 -1.16
N TYR A 126 0.59 -12.05 -1.85
CA TYR A 126 1.73 -11.12 -1.78
C TYR A 126 1.24 -9.79 -1.24
N LEU A 127 2.08 -9.12 -0.47
CA LEU A 127 1.84 -7.78 0.06
C LEU A 127 3.01 -6.87 -0.30
N SER A 128 2.71 -5.63 -0.69
CA SER A 128 3.75 -4.63 -0.95
C SER A 128 4.62 -4.42 0.30
N ARG A 129 5.94 -4.50 0.10
CA ARG A 129 6.95 -4.28 1.13
C ARG A 129 6.81 -2.93 1.79
N TYR A 130 6.47 -1.93 1.01
CA TYR A 130 6.30 -0.53 1.40
C TYR A 130 4.87 -0.05 1.15
N GLN A 131 4.51 1.04 1.77
CA GLN A 131 3.39 1.87 1.32
C GLN A 131 3.67 2.40 -0.09
N ALA A 132 2.64 2.71 -0.87
CA ALA A 132 2.82 3.32 -2.18
C ALA A 132 3.57 4.65 -2.04
N ARG A 133 4.53 4.93 -2.93
CA ARG A 133 5.24 6.21 -2.94
C ARG A 133 4.39 7.31 -3.57
N LEU A 134 4.47 8.51 -3.03
CA LEU A 134 3.81 9.68 -3.61
C LEU A 134 4.22 9.91 -5.07
N GLY A 135 5.49 9.74 -5.42
CA GLY A 135 5.96 9.87 -6.80
C GLY A 135 5.31 8.86 -7.75
N ASP A 136 5.07 7.64 -7.32
CA ASP A 136 4.39 6.60 -8.09
C ASP A 136 2.89 6.88 -8.23
N PHE A 137 2.28 7.41 -7.17
CA PHE A 137 0.89 7.82 -7.18
C PHE A 137 0.65 9.05 -8.09
N ASP A 138 1.57 10.01 -8.07
CA ASP A 138 1.55 11.15 -9.00
C ASP A 138 1.68 10.69 -10.46
N LEU A 139 2.53 9.70 -10.74
CA LEU A 139 2.66 9.09 -12.06
C LEU A 139 1.35 8.41 -12.51
N PHE A 140 0.71 7.66 -11.61
CA PHE A 140 -0.62 7.09 -11.84
C PHE A 140 -1.64 8.18 -12.19
N ARG A 141 -1.73 9.26 -11.39
CA ARG A 141 -2.64 10.38 -11.65
C ARG A 141 -2.35 11.04 -13.01
N THR A 142 -1.07 11.29 -13.31
CA THR A 142 -0.63 11.85 -14.59
C THR A 142 -1.02 10.95 -15.77
N SER A 143 -0.93 9.63 -15.62
CA SER A 143 -1.34 8.68 -16.67
C SER A 143 -2.84 8.73 -17.01
N LEU A 144 -3.65 9.24 -16.08
CA LEU A 144 -5.08 9.47 -16.24
C LEU A 144 -5.42 10.91 -16.67
N GLY A 145 -4.42 11.77 -16.90
CA GLY A 145 -4.62 13.18 -17.20
C GLY A 145 -5.07 14.02 -16.00
N LEU A 146 -4.91 13.50 -14.78
CA LEU A 146 -5.22 14.21 -13.55
C LEU A 146 -4.02 15.04 -13.07
N PRO A 147 -4.23 16.15 -12.36
CA PRO A 147 -3.14 16.90 -11.74
C PRO A 147 -2.42 16.04 -10.69
N LEU A 148 -1.19 16.39 -10.35
CA LEU A 148 -0.46 15.80 -9.23
C LEU A 148 -1.32 15.89 -7.96
N PHE A 149 -1.07 14.98 -7.02
CA PHE A 149 -1.78 15.02 -5.75
C PHE A 149 -1.58 16.39 -5.09
N ASP A 150 -2.67 17.02 -4.70
CA ASP A 150 -2.69 18.32 -4.00
C ASP A 150 -1.83 19.41 -4.68
N ALA A 151 -1.93 19.50 -6.02
CA ALA A 151 -1.12 20.37 -6.86
C ALA A 151 -1.16 21.86 -6.44
N GLU A 152 -2.28 22.31 -5.84
CA GLU A 152 -2.49 23.68 -5.40
C GLU A 152 -1.64 24.11 -4.20
N HIS A 153 -1.15 23.15 -3.40
CA HIS A 153 -0.35 23.42 -2.21
C HIS A 153 1.14 23.09 -2.37
N ARG A 154 1.55 22.56 -3.53
CA ARG A 154 2.94 22.12 -3.76
C ARG A 154 3.97 23.25 -3.80
N ASP A 155 3.54 24.48 -4.08
CA ASP A 155 4.42 25.64 -4.11
C ASP A 155 4.58 26.32 -2.72
N ARG A 156 3.95 25.78 -1.68
CA ARG A 156 4.05 26.31 -0.32
C ARG A 156 5.32 25.80 0.37
N ASP A 157 6.19 26.72 0.79
CA ASP A 157 7.47 26.40 1.44
C ASP A 157 7.30 25.56 2.74
N ASP A 158 6.24 25.84 3.52
CA ASP A 158 5.94 25.17 4.77
C ASP A 158 5.40 23.73 4.60
N LEU A 159 5.02 23.33 3.37
CA LEU A 159 4.50 22.01 3.06
C LEU A 159 5.44 21.16 2.19
N GLN A 160 6.62 21.66 1.81
CA GLN A 160 7.53 20.96 0.91
C GLN A 160 7.92 19.56 1.38
N SER A 161 8.09 19.38 2.70
CA SER A 161 8.44 18.07 3.27
C SER A 161 7.36 17.01 3.05
N TYR A 162 6.09 17.40 2.91
CA TYR A 162 4.98 16.49 2.66
C TYR A 162 4.97 15.95 1.22
N PHE A 163 5.55 16.70 0.27
CA PHE A 163 5.55 16.35 -1.15
C PHE A 163 6.85 15.68 -1.62
N ASN A 164 7.65 15.13 -0.70
CA ASN A 164 8.77 14.28 -1.09
C ASN A 164 8.23 13.04 -1.84
N PRO A 165 8.73 12.74 -3.06
CA PRO A 165 8.24 11.62 -3.86
C PRO A 165 8.40 10.24 -3.20
N ASP A 166 9.29 10.10 -2.23
CA ASP A 166 9.50 8.87 -1.46
C ASP A 166 8.62 8.77 -0.20
N ASN A 167 7.80 9.77 0.10
CA ASN A 167 6.82 9.67 1.19
C ASN A 167 5.70 8.68 0.83
N PRO A 168 4.97 8.12 1.82
CA PRO A 168 3.73 7.39 1.56
C PRO A 168 2.77 8.25 0.75
N ALA A 169 2.14 7.67 -0.26
CA ALA A 169 1.16 8.35 -1.07
C ALA A 169 -0.09 8.68 -0.24
N PRO A 170 -0.40 9.94 0.01
CA PRO A 170 -1.66 10.28 0.65
C PRO A 170 -2.81 10.08 -0.34
N THR A 171 -3.97 9.67 0.18
CA THR A 171 -5.18 9.49 -0.63
C THR A 171 -6.35 10.24 -0.02
N LYS A 172 -7.12 10.94 -0.85
CA LYS A 172 -8.32 11.68 -0.39
C LYS A 172 -9.50 10.74 -0.16
N THR A 173 -9.57 9.65 -0.92
CA THR A 173 -10.64 8.66 -0.84
C THR A 173 -10.09 7.23 -0.85
N TRP A 174 -10.87 6.31 -0.29
CA TRP A 174 -10.58 4.88 -0.41
C TRP A 174 -10.53 4.42 -1.88
N GLN A 175 -11.39 5.02 -2.74
CA GLN A 175 -11.43 4.65 -4.15
C GLN A 175 -10.14 5.01 -4.87
N GLU A 176 -9.52 6.17 -4.57
CA GLU A 176 -8.20 6.51 -5.14
C GLU A 176 -7.12 5.49 -4.79
N ALA A 177 -7.11 5.01 -3.52
CA ALA A 177 -6.18 3.96 -3.09
C ALA A 177 -6.40 2.65 -3.86
N LYS A 178 -7.66 2.24 -4.00
CA LYS A 178 -8.04 1.04 -4.73
C LYS A 178 -7.70 1.14 -6.22
N ASP A 179 -7.98 2.28 -6.83
CA ASP A 179 -7.74 2.52 -8.26
C ASP A 179 -6.25 2.47 -8.60
N TYR A 180 -5.38 2.95 -7.71
CA TYR A 180 -3.93 2.80 -7.87
C TYR A 180 -3.51 1.33 -7.90
N CYS A 181 -3.94 0.50 -6.95
CA CYS A 181 -3.64 -0.93 -6.95
C CYS A 181 -4.21 -1.63 -8.20
N LYS A 182 -5.44 -1.28 -8.61
CA LYS A 182 -6.04 -1.81 -9.84
C LYS A 182 -5.28 -1.38 -11.10
N TRP A 183 -4.75 -0.15 -11.14
CA TRP A 183 -3.90 0.32 -12.22
C TRP A 183 -2.63 -0.53 -12.35
N LEU A 184 -1.94 -0.81 -11.23
CA LEU A 184 -0.81 -1.73 -11.20
C LEU A 184 -1.21 -3.12 -11.73
N GLY A 185 -2.38 -3.62 -11.33
CA GLY A 185 -2.90 -4.91 -11.79
C GLY A 185 -3.17 -4.95 -13.29
N GLN A 186 -3.77 -3.90 -13.85
CA GLN A 186 -4.07 -3.81 -15.28
C GLN A 186 -2.81 -3.76 -16.14
N LEU A 187 -1.74 -3.12 -15.65
CA LEU A 187 -0.48 -3.03 -16.38
C LEU A 187 0.38 -4.28 -16.21
N SER A 188 0.44 -4.82 -15.00
CA SER A 188 1.23 -6.02 -14.73
C SER A 188 0.58 -7.30 -15.26
N GLY A 189 -0.77 -7.35 -15.32
CA GLY A 189 -1.54 -8.55 -15.64
C GLY A 189 -1.78 -9.46 -14.44
N TYR A 190 -1.42 -9.03 -13.22
CA TYR A 190 -1.68 -9.74 -11.97
C TYR A 190 -2.94 -9.21 -11.27
N PRO A 191 -3.60 -10.01 -10.42
CA PRO A 191 -4.78 -9.58 -9.68
C PRO A 191 -4.39 -8.71 -8.46
N VAL A 192 -3.90 -7.51 -8.73
CA VAL A 192 -3.51 -6.54 -7.68
C VAL A 192 -4.72 -5.78 -7.18
N ASP A 193 -4.86 -5.69 -5.86
CA ASP A 193 -5.90 -4.94 -5.16
C ASP A 193 -5.38 -4.44 -3.80
N LEU A 194 -6.21 -3.76 -3.02
CA LEU A 194 -5.93 -3.54 -1.60
C LEU A 194 -5.92 -4.90 -0.85
N PRO A 195 -5.13 -5.05 0.22
CA PRO A 195 -5.24 -6.22 1.09
C PRO A 195 -6.60 -6.25 1.79
N THR A 196 -7.04 -7.42 2.22
CA THR A 196 -8.12 -7.51 3.21
C THR A 196 -7.61 -7.13 4.59
N GLU A 197 -8.50 -6.79 5.50
CA GLU A 197 -8.16 -6.51 6.90
C GLU A 197 -7.41 -7.69 7.54
N ALA A 198 -7.88 -8.90 7.30
CA ALA A 198 -7.26 -10.12 7.81
C ALA A 198 -5.85 -10.37 7.22
N GLN A 199 -5.64 -10.11 5.93
CA GLN A 199 -4.32 -10.19 5.31
C GLN A 199 -3.36 -9.17 5.92
N TRP A 200 -3.83 -7.94 6.16
CA TRP A 200 -3.02 -6.90 6.76
C TRP A 200 -2.58 -7.28 8.18
N GLU A 201 -3.53 -7.71 9.04
CA GLU A 201 -3.23 -8.09 10.43
C GLU A 201 -2.32 -9.30 10.51
N TYR A 202 -2.59 -10.35 9.72
CA TYR A 202 -1.74 -11.54 9.64
C TYR A 202 -0.29 -11.19 9.30
N ALA A 203 -0.10 -10.31 8.33
CA ALA A 203 1.21 -9.83 7.91
C ALA A 203 1.89 -8.94 8.97
N ALA A 204 1.16 -8.02 9.58
CA ALA A 204 1.64 -7.17 10.67
C ALA A 204 2.14 -8.00 11.85
N ARG A 205 1.43 -9.07 12.18
CA ARG A 205 1.75 -10.04 13.23
C ARG A 205 2.69 -11.16 12.77
N SER A 206 3.46 -10.95 11.70
CA SER A 206 4.47 -11.89 11.21
C SER A 206 3.92 -13.33 11.06
N ARG A 207 2.84 -13.47 10.30
CA ARG A 207 2.01 -14.68 10.11
C ARG A 207 1.19 -15.03 11.35
N GLY A 208 0.49 -14.03 11.90
CA GLY A 208 -0.53 -14.20 12.93
C GLY A 208 0.01 -14.58 14.33
N GLN A 209 1.28 -14.28 14.59
CA GLN A 209 1.84 -14.45 15.95
C GLN A 209 1.23 -13.43 16.92
N TYR A 210 1.31 -13.71 18.21
CA TYR A 210 0.88 -12.79 19.27
C TYR A 210 1.93 -11.70 19.49
N ILE A 211 2.03 -10.80 18.51
CA ILE A 211 2.97 -9.67 18.49
C ILE A 211 2.14 -8.38 18.58
N GLN A 212 2.36 -7.61 19.65
CA GLN A 212 1.61 -6.38 19.90
C GLN A 212 1.96 -5.29 18.87
N TYR A 213 3.23 -5.09 18.55
CA TYR A 213 3.67 -4.02 17.64
C TYR A 213 4.34 -4.60 16.39
N PRO A 214 3.96 -4.17 15.17
CA PRO A 214 4.44 -4.74 13.91
C PRO A 214 5.84 -4.22 13.52
N THR A 215 6.76 -4.24 14.46
CA THR A 215 8.15 -3.79 14.32
C THR A 215 9.11 -4.97 14.14
N ASP A 216 10.40 -4.68 13.99
CA ASP A 216 11.45 -5.68 13.81
C ASP A 216 11.63 -6.61 15.03
N ASN A 217 11.22 -6.16 16.23
CA ASN A 217 11.38 -6.90 17.48
C ASN A 217 10.09 -7.01 18.33
N GLY A 218 8.95 -6.53 17.80
CA GLY A 218 7.66 -6.57 18.49
C GLY A 218 7.47 -5.51 19.58
N ASN A 219 8.41 -4.56 19.73
CA ASN A 219 8.34 -3.45 20.70
C ASN A 219 8.39 -2.11 19.99
N LEU A 220 8.00 -1.03 20.69
CA LEU A 220 8.18 0.35 20.22
C LEU A 220 9.43 0.94 20.87
N ASP A 221 10.52 1.00 20.12
CA ASP A 221 11.80 1.54 20.55
C ASP A 221 12.05 2.90 19.88
N GLN A 222 11.97 3.97 20.68
CA GLN A 222 12.19 5.35 20.23
C GLN A 222 13.55 5.51 19.54
N GLY A 223 13.55 6.04 18.33
CA GLY A 223 14.75 6.29 17.52
C GLY A 223 15.35 5.04 16.86
N ARG A 224 14.81 3.85 17.14
CA ARG A 224 15.21 2.60 16.49
C ARG A 224 14.20 2.13 15.45
N ASN A 225 12.93 2.04 15.82
CA ASN A 225 11.87 1.55 14.95
C ASN A 225 10.62 2.44 14.95
N ILE A 226 10.64 3.50 15.74
CA ILE A 226 9.60 4.54 15.75
C ILE A 226 10.20 5.87 16.18
N LEU A 227 9.59 6.99 15.75
CA LEU A 227 9.89 8.32 16.25
C LEU A 227 8.66 8.92 16.94
N TYR A 228 8.86 9.40 18.16
CA TYR A 228 7.94 10.24 18.90
C TYR A 228 8.59 11.63 19.04
N ASP A 229 8.74 12.36 17.97
CA ASP A 229 9.20 13.74 18.05
C ASP A 229 8.04 14.69 17.89
N ASN A 230 8.22 15.93 18.38
CA ASN A 230 7.23 17.00 18.22
C ASN A 230 7.15 17.50 16.76
N GLU A 231 8.00 16.99 15.88
CA GLU A 231 7.97 17.23 14.45
C GLU A 231 7.11 16.15 13.79
N THR A 232 5.82 16.18 14.09
CA THR A 232 4.80 15.32 13.49
C THR A 232 4.75 15.57 11.99
N ALA A 233 5.49 14.80 11.23
CA ALA A 233 5.53 14.88 9.78
C ALA A 233 5.66 13.50 9.17
N ILE A 234 4.97 13.32 8.05
CA ILE A 234 5.17 12.17 7.16
C ILE A 234 6.64 12.15 6.67
N ARG A 235 7.21 10.97 6.54
CA ARG A 235 8.62 10.74 6.19
C ARG A 235 8.75 9.77 5.03
N PRO A 236 9.90 9.73 4.34
CA PRO A 236 10.15 8.71 3.33
C PRO A 236 9.92 7.31 3.88
N ILE A 237 9.32 6.44 3.05
CA ILE A 237 9.05 5.05 3.40
C ILE A 237 10.34 4.28 3.69
N GLY A 238 10.24 3.26 4.55
CA GLY A 238 11.36 2.37 4.84
C GLY A 238 12.47 2.98 5.69
N LEU A 239 12.16 4.02 6.47
CA LEU A 239 13.14 4.69 7.33
C LEU A 239 13.63 3.77 8.46
N PHE A 240 12.76 2.92 8.99
CA PHE A 240 13.03 2.02 10.10
C PHE A 240 13.17 0.57 9.65
N PRO A 241 13.75 -0.32 10.49
CA PRO A 241 13.83 -1.74 10.18
C PRO A 241 12.44 -2.35 9.95
N PRO A 242 12.32 -3.28 8.98
CA PRO A 242 11.05 -3.96 8.70
C PRO A 242 10.70 -4.96 9.80
N ASN A 243 9.43 -5.39 9.83
CA ASN A 243 9.04 -6.55 10.62
C ASN A 243 9.72 -7.84 10.11
N PRO A 244 9.63 -8.98 10.83
CA PRO A 244 10.28 -10.24 10.43
C PRO A 244 9.93 -10.77 9.04
N LEU A 245 8.83 -10.33 8.42
CA LEU A 245 8.46 -10.65 7.04
C LEU A 245 9.12 -9.73 6.00
N GLY A 246 9.82 -8.69 6.42
CA GLY A 246 10.41 -7.70 5.54
C GLY A 246 9.44 -6.62 5.08
N LEU A 247 8.36 -6.38 5.84
CA LEU A 247 7.38 -5.33 5.60
C LEU A 247 7.73 -4.10 6.45
N TYR A 248 7.80 -2.94 5.79
CA TYR A 248 8.14 -1.65 6.39
C TYR A 248 6.89 -0.85 6.72
N ASP A 249 6.99 0.05 7.68
CA ASP A 249 5.97 1.04 8.02
C ASP A 249 4.56 0.40 8.23
N MET A 250 4.52 -0.77 8.89
CA MET A 250 3.25 -1.42 9.26
C MET A 250 2.59 -0.71 10.46
N THR A 251 3.30 0.22 11.09
CA THR A 251 2.79 1.19 12.05
C THR A 251 3.66 2.44 11.99
N GLY A 252 3.09 3.59 12.31
CA GLY A 252 3.73 4.88 12.10
C GLY A 252 3.68 5.33 10.65
N ASN A 253 4.11 6.54 10.39
CA ASN A 253 4.13 7.20 9.10
C ASN A 253 2.73 7.49 8.54
N ALA A 254 2.02 6.50 8.01
CA ALA A 254 0.63 6.63 7.57
C ALA A 254 -0.16 5.34 7.86
N THR A 255 -1.47 5.46 8.06
CA THR A 255 -2.38 4.31 8.10
C THR A 255 -2.61 3.77 6.69
N ASP A 256 -2.93 2.48 6.59
CA ASP A 256 -3.22 1.81 5.32
C ASP A 256 -4.72 1.58 5.14
N TRP A 257 -5.29 2.00 4.01
CA TRP A 257 -6.58 1.51 3.58
C TRP A 257 -6.54 0.01 3.31
N VAL A 258 -7.57 -0.71 3.77
CA VAL A 258 -7.82 -2.09 3.38
C VAL A 258 -9.11 -2.21 2.57
N ASN A 259 -9.38 -3.38 2.02
CA ASN A 259 -10.52 -3.58 1.12
C ASN A 259 -11.88 -3.61 1.82
N ASP A 260 -11.87 -3.95 3.10
CA ASP A 260 -13.04 -4.30 3.88
C ASP A 260 -13.92 -3.09 4.21
N TRP A 261 -15.25 -3.30 4.14
CA TRP A 261 -16.18 -2.44 4.84
C TRP A 261 -16.07 -2.66 6.35
N TYR A 262 -16.31 -1.62 7.11
CA TYR A 262 -16.33 -1.71 8.57
C TYR A 262 -17.72 -2.07 9.08
N ALA A 263 -17.80 -3.02 10.01
CA ALA A 263 -18.90 -3.23 10.92
C ALA A 263 -18.36 -3.60 12.30
N GLU A 264 -18.96 -3.04 13.34
CA GLU A 264 -18.50 -3.19 14.72
C GLU A 264 -18.51 -4.65 15.19
N ASP A 265 -19.51 -5.42 14.78
CA ASP A 265 -19.75 -6.80 15.19
C ASP A 265 -19.27 -7.85 14.17
N TYR A 266 -18.56 -7.42 13.10
CA TYR A 266 -18.18 -8.33 12.01
C TYR A 266 -17.35 -9.52 12.47
N TYR A 267 -16.44 -9.34 13.42
CA TYR A 267 -15.57 -10.41 13.90
C TYR A 267 -16.35 -11.60 14.48
N SER A 268 -17.54 -11.35 15.06
CA SER A 268 -18.41 -12.40 15.61
C SER A 268 -19.09 -13.28 14.55
N VAL A 269 -19.12 -12.82 13.29
CA VAL A 269 -19.79 -13.49 12.17
C VAL A 269 -18.86 -13.71 10.99
N SER A 270 -17.58 -13.35 11.12
CA SER A 270 -16.57 -13.48 10.07
C SER A 270 -16.44 -14.93 9.61
N PRO A 271 -16.38 -15.21 8.29
CA PRO A 271 -16.04 -16.54 7.80
C PRO A 271 -14.59 -16.88 8.15
N ILE A 272 -14.32 -18.15 8.37
CA ILE A 272 -12.97 -18.63 8.69
C ILE A 272 -12.03 -18.45 7.48
N GLN A 273 -12.50 -18.81 6.28
CA GLN A 273 -11.67 -18.85 5.08
C GLN A 273 -11.66 -17.50 4.36
N ASP A 274 -10.49 -16.88 4.23
CA ASP A 274 -10.21 -15.68 3.44
C ASP A 274 -11.27 -14.55 3.62
N PRO A 275 -11.55 -14.08 4.85
CA PRO A 275 -12.60 -13.08 5.08
C PRO A 275 -12.33 -11.78 4.31
N GLN A 276 -13.39 -11.18 3.79
CA GLN A 276 -13.37 -10.00 2.92
C GLN A 276 -14.07 -8.78 3.53
N GLY A 277 -14.45 -8.87 4.81
CA GLY A 277 -15.32 -7.87 5.43
C GLY A 277 -16.81 -8.06 5.06
N PRO A 278 -17.68 -7.20 5.59
CA PRO A 278 -19.09 -7.14 5.18
C PRO A 278 -19.23 -6.85 3.67
N GLU A 279 -20.30 -7.33 3.04
CA GLU A 279 -20.58 -7.07 1.61
C GLU A 279 -20.80 -5.58 1.32
N GLU A 280 -21.40 -4.85 2.28
CA GLU A 280 -21.69 -3.43 2.18
C GLU A 280 -21.48 -2.73 3.53
N GLY A 281 -21.34 -1.42 3.51
CA GLY A 281 -21.16 -0.59 4.69
C GLY A 281 -21.14 0.89 4.34
N THR A 282 -21.00 1.73 5.35
CA THR A 282 -20.86 3.19 5.18
C THR A 282 -19.45 3.69 5.47
N GLN A 283 -18.63 2.86 6.09
CA GLN A 283 -17.26 3.17 6.45
C GLN A 283 -16.32 2.05 6.01
N LYS A 284 -15.08 2.42 5.67
CA LYS A 284 -14.01 1.50 5.32
C LYS A 284 -13.04 1.33 6.48
N VAL A 285 -12.41 0.16 6.55
CA VAL A 285 -11.38 -0.11 7.55
C VAL A 285 -10.05 0.50 7.10
N ARG A 286 -9.33 1.10 8.06
CA ARG A 286 -7.91 1.44 7.99
C ARG A 286 -7.14 0.70 9.06
N ARG A 287 -5.87 0.39 8.81
CA ARG A 287 -5.00 -0.33 9.74
C ARG A 287 -3.67 0.42 9.92
N GLY A 288 -3.01 0.10 11.04
CA GLY A 288 -1.80 0.79 11.47
C GLY A 288 -2.08 2.13 12.12
N ALA A 289 -1.04 2.88 12.45
CA ALA A 289 -1.12 4.23 12.99
C ALA A 289 -0.41 5.22 12.07
N ASP A 290 -0.87 6.46 12.04
CA ASP A 290 -0.16 7.53 11.38
C ASP A 290 0.93 8.15 12.27
N TYR A 291 1.65 9.12 11.75
CA TYR A 291 2.72 9.82 12.46
C TYR A 291 2.25 10.60 13.70
N GLY A 292 0.97 10.98 13.78
CA GLY A 292 0.38 11.70 14.92
C GLY A 292 -0.17 10.77 16.00
N GLU A 293 -0.60 9.57 15.63
CA GLU A 293 -1.27 8.60 16.49
C GLU A 293 -0.29 7.66 17.23
N THR A 294 0.86 7.36 16.63
CA THR A 294 1.85 6.42 17.17
C THR A 294 2.33 6.73 18.58
N GLN A 295 2.29 8.00 18.98
CA GLN A 295 2.76 8.43 20.30
C GLN A 295 1.84 8.01 21.44
N TRP A 296 0.53 7.89 21.19
CA TRP A 296 -0.46 7.77 22.26
C TRP A 296 -1.36 6.55 22.12
N MET A 297 -1.72 6.17 20.90
CA MET A 297 -2.63 5.06 20.63
C MET A 297 -2.44 4.59 19.17
N GLY A 298 -2.75 3.32 18.90
CA GLY A 298 -2.94 2.82 17.55
C GLY A 298 -1.72 2.19 16.90
N ALA A 299 -0.56 2.20 17.55
CA ALA A 299 0.63 1.54 17.01
C ALA A 299 0.56 0.01 17.02
N ASP A 300 -0.44 -0.55 17.72
CA ASP A 300 -0.63 -1.98 17.86
C ASP A 300 -1.18 -2.67 16.60
N THR A 301 -1.01 -3.98 16.54
CA THR A 301 -1.37 -4.80 15.39
C THR A 301 -2.87 -5.10 15.26
N VAL A 302 -3.64 -4.91 16.32
CA VAL A 302 -5.04 -5.36 16.42
C VAL A 302 -6.04 -4.22 16.18
N ARG A 303 -5.63 -2.98 16.39
CA ARG A 303 -6.51 -1.81 16.27
C ARG A 303 -7.11 -1.67 14.89
N ARG A 304 -8.41 -1.43 14.89
CA ARG A 304 -9.22 -1.16 13.71
C ARG A 304 -9.64 0.30 13.68
N TRP A 305 -9.33 1.00 12.61
CA TRP A 305 -9.88 2.33 12.37
C TRP A 305 -11.00 2.25 11.35
N ASN A 306 -11.99 3.09 11.50
CA ASN A 306 -13.09 3.23 10.55
C ASN A 306 -13.13 4.66 10.02
N SER A 307 -13.36 4.82 8.72
CA SER A 307 -13.38 6.13 8.06
C SER A 307 -14.37 6.15 6.92
N ASP A 308 -14.93 7.36 6.69
CA ASP A 308 -15.72 7.63 5.49
C ASP A 308 -14.85 7.37 4.25
N PRO A 309 -15.29 6.52 3.30
CA PRO A 309 -14.53 6.23 2.10
C PRO A 309 -14.41 7.44 1.15
N GLU A 310 -15.28 8.43 1.25
CA GLU A 310 -15.34 9.57 0.34
C GLU A 310 -14.57 10.80 0.85
N ALA A 311 -14.32 10.89 2.15
CA ALA A 311 -13.64 12.04 2.73
C ALA A 311 -12.68 11.62 3.83
N SER A 312 -11.42 11.97 3.66
CA SER A 312 -10.43 11.94 4.73
C SER A 312 -10.14 13.37 5.16
N GLU A 313 -10.57 13.75 6.36
CA GLU A 313 -10.20 15.05 6.96
C GLU A 313 -8.67 15.12 7.21
N TYR A 314 -8.03 13.96 7.33
CA TYR A 314 -6.59 13.80 7.60
C TYR A 314 -5.89 13.05 6.46
N PHE A 315 -6.17 13.42 5.22
CA PHE A 315 -5.67 12.73 4.03
C PHE A 315 -4.13 12.56 3.98
N LEU A 316 -3.36 13.42 4.65
CA LEU A 316 -1.89 13.30 4.67
C LEU A 316 -1.38 12.11 5.49
N GLY A 317 -2.15 11.65 6.47
CA GLY A 317 -1.82 10.48 7.32
C GLY A 317 -2.46 9.17 6.84
N VAL A 318 -3.12 9.15 5.67
CA VAL A 318 -3.80 7.96 5.15
C VAL A 318 -3.23 7.57 3.80
N SER A 319 -2.69 6.38 3.71
CA SER A 319 -2.00 5.82 2.56
C SER A 319 -2.57 4.45 2.16
N LEU A 320 -1.79 3.68 1.43
CA LEU A 320 -2.14 2.35 0.95
C LEU A 320 -0.91 1.48 0.75
N ARG A 321 -1.11 0.19 0.80
CA ARG A 321 -0.23 -0.83 0.21
C ARG A 321 -1.07 -1.79 -0.61
N CYS A 322 -0.50 -2.35 -1.69
CA CYS A 322 -1.22 -3.27 -2.56
C CYS A 322 -0.92 -4.73 -2.21
N ALA A 323 -1.86 -5.61 -2.51
CA ALA A 323 -1.71 -7.06 -2.39
C ALA A 323 -1.98 -7.74 -3.73
N ILE A 324 -1.37 -8.91 -3.97
CA ILE A 324 -1.70 -9.80 -5.06
C ILE A 324 -2.43 -11.01 -4.47
N GLN A 325 -3.68 -11.17 -4.89
CA GLN A 325 -4.65 -12.10 -4.30
C GLN A 325 -4.51 -13.55 -4.81
N SER A 326 -3.29 -13.98 -5.16
CA SER A 326 -3.06 -15.36 -5.64
C SER A 326 -1.60 -15.74 -5.57
N ASP A 327 -1.33 -17.04 -5.56
CA ASP A 327 0.02 -17.58 -5.67
C ASP A 327 0.56 -17.39 -7.10
N LEU A 328 1.43 -16.41 -7.30
CA LEU A 328 2.12 -16.18 -8.58
C LEU A 328 2.91 -17.41 -9.07
N ARG A 329 3.38 -18.26 -8.14
CA ARG A 329 4.09 -19.51 -8.48
C ARG A 329 3.14 -20.53 -9.09
N ALA A 330 1.88 -20.56 -8.65
CA ALA A 330 0.86 -21.42 -9.24
C ALA A 330 0.46 -20.93 -10.63
N GLN A 331 0.37 -19.61 -10.85
CA GLN A 331 0.05 -19.03 -12.16
C GLN A 331 1.17 -19.23 -13.18
N ALA A 332 2.43 -19.10 -12.78
CA ALA A 332 3.58 -19.40 -13.65
C ALA A 332 3.62 -20.87 -14.10
N ARG A 333 3.06 -21.80 -13.31
CA ARG A 333 2.95 -23.22 -13.66
C ARG A 333 1.72 -23.54 -14.53
N SER A 334 0.66 -22.75 -14.44
CA SER A 334 -0.58 -22.93 -15.21
C SER A 334 -0.51 -22.33 -16.62
N HIS A 335 0.46 -21.45 -16.89
CA HIS A 335 0.79 -20.91 -18.20
C HIS A 335 2.25 -21.28 -18.51
N PRO A 336 2.53 -22.55 -18.88
CA PRO A 336 3.84 -22.86 -19.43
C PRO A 336 4.00 -22.00 -20.67
N SER A 337 5.10 -21.22 -20.73
CA SER A 337 5.49 -20.53 -21.95
C SER A 337 5.38 -21.52 -23.11
N PRO A 338 4.76 -21.15 -24.23
CA PRO A 338 4.86 -21.99 -25.42
C PRO A 338 6.35 -22.12 -25.75
N LEU A 339 6.79 -23.35 -25.82
CA LEU A 339 8.14 -23.76 -26.25
C LEU A 339 8.44 -23.24 -27.66
#